data_9b72490438474d170b66ef07f56c0302
#
_entry.id   9b72490438474d170b66ef07f56c0302
#
_cell.length_a   1.000
_cell.length_b   1.000
_cell.length_c   1.000
_cell.angle_alpha   90.00
_cell.angle_beta   90.00
_cell.angle_gamma   90.00
#
_symmetry.space_group_name_H-M   'P 1'
#
loop_
_entity.id
_entity.type
_entity.pdbx_description
1 polymer ?
#
loop_
_entity_poly.entity_id
_entity_poly.type
_entity_poly.pdbx_seq_one_letter_code
_entity_poly.pdbx_strand_id
1 'polypeptide(L)'
;MINVLLVEDTKMGRDCISGYIKSSDRYTLSAVITNAGMAEMTCMRMPIDLILMDYRTENNEDGISASAIIKRNMPKIKIIIITSMTSIDLIDRARSAGVDSFWYKEAGDEELLTVMDKTMAGESIYPDTTPVIQIGNAASTEVTPMQLEILRLMVKGYSNPAIAAELHISVNDVKWHIKELFEKTGYTNRVSLVGDVINKEFIVPGL
;
A
#
# COMPACT_ATOMS: atom_id res chain seq x y z
N MET A 1 -9.33 6.66 -27.13
CA MET A 1 -8.35 7.05 -26.06
C MET A 1 -8.95 6.62 -24.73
N ILE A 2 -8.11 6.12 -23.83
CA ILE A 2 -8.51 5.63 -22.51
C ILE A 2 -8.48 6.82 -21.53
N ASN A 3 -9.60 7.10 -20.87
CA ASN A 3 -9.75 8.21 -19.94
C ASN A 3 -9.19 7.85 -18.56
N VAL A 4 -8.20 8.60 -18.09
CA VAL A 4 -7.50 8.34 -16.84
C VAL A 4 -7.87 9.37 -15.78
N LEU A 5 -8.23 8.92 -14.59
CA LEU A 5 -8.28 9.69 -13.37
C LEU A 5 -6.99 9.45 -12.58
N LEU A 6 -6.27 10.51 -12.26
CA LEU A 6 -5.14 10.45 -11.33
C LEU A 6 -5.58 10.95 -9.96
N VAL A 7 -5.36 10.14 -8.93
CA VAL A 7 -5.58 10.48 -7.51
C VAL A 7 -4.24 10.48 -6.82
N GLU A 8 -3.73 11.67 -6.50
CA GLU A 8 -2.37 11.87 -5.98
C GLU A 8 -2.31 13.22 -5.25
N ASP A 9 -1.90 13.24 -3.99
CA ASP A 9 -1.90 14.45 -3.18
C ASP A 9 -0.60 15.26 -3.24
N THR A 10 0.52 14.63 -3.61
CA THR A 10 1.80 15.31 -3.73
C THR A 10 1.95 16.00 -5.08
N LYS A 11 2.45 17.22 -5.11
CA LYS A 11 2.69 17.93 -6.37
C LYS A 11 3.68 17.20 -7.27
N MET A 12 4.76 16.68 -6.69
CA MET A 12 5.80 15.95 -7.45
C MET A 12 5.22 14.69 -8.09
N GLY A 13 4.45 13.90 -7.34
CA GLY A 13 3.77 12.71 -7.87
C GLY A 13 2.84 13.05 -9.02
N ARG A 14 1.98 14.09 -8.85
CA ARG A 14 1.09 14.56 -9.93
C ARG A 14 1.84 14.97 -11.19
N ASP A 15 2.90 15.78 -11.04
CA ASP A 15 3.67 16.26 -12.19
C ASP A 15 4.36 15.10 -12.93
N CYS A 16 4.98 14.19 -12.18
CA CYS A 16 5.66 13.01 -12.72
C CYS A 16 4.68 12.08 -13.46
N ILE A 17 3.62 11.63 -12.77
CA ILE A 17 2.66 10.66 -13.34
C ILE A 17 1.88 11.28 -14.50
N SER A 18 1.48 12.56 -14.39
CA SER A 18 0.86 13.27 -15.50
C SER A 18 1.78 13.34 -16.74
N GLY A 19 3.09 13.45 -16.53
CA GLY A 19 4.08 13.38 -17.59
C GLY A 19 4.06 12.04 -18.34
N TYR A 20 4.04 10.92 -17.60
CA TYR A 20 3.92 9.59 -18.19
C TYR A 20 2.64 9.44 -19.02
N ILE A 21 1.48 9.82 -18.47
CA ILE A 21 0.20 9.72 -19.20
C ILE A 21 0.23 10.54 -20.49
N LYS A 22 0.72 11.79 -20.42
CA LYS A 22 0.80 12.69 -21.58
C LYS A 22 1.81 12.27 -22.64
N SER A 23 2.79 11.44 -22.31
CA SER A 23 3.77 10.91 -23.28
C SER A 23 3.21 9.80 -24.17
N SER A 24 1.99 9.33 -23.89
CA SER A 24 1.34 8.24 -24.61
C SER A 24 0.13 8.74 -25.41
N ASP A 25 0.03 8.32 -26.66
CA ASP A 25 -1.14 8.59 -27.51
C ASP A 25 -2.37 7.74 -27.17
N ARG A 26 -2.24 6.77 -26.24
CA ARG A 26 -3.31 5.85 -25.85
C ARG A 26 -4.15 6.38 -24.72
N TYR A 27 -3.59 7.23 -23.88
CA TYR A 27 -4.21 7.71 -22.62
C TYR A 27 -4.51 9.20 -22.65
N THR A 28 -5.62 9.57 -22.04
CA THR A 28 -6.00 10.97 -21.81
C THR A 28 -6.18 11.19 -20.32
N LEU A 29 -5.42 12.12 -19.75
CA LEU A 29 -5.60 12.54 -18.36
C LEU A 29 -6.88 13.39 -18.27
N SER A 30 -7.99 12.77 -17.87
CA SER A 30 -9.32 13.39 -17.84
C SER A 30 -9.54 14.22 -16.58
N ALA A 31 -8.97 13.78 -15.44
CA ALA A 31 -9.02 14.52 -14.19
C ALA A 31 -7.81 14.19 -13.30
N VAL A 32 -7.51 15.14 -12.41
CA VAL A 32 -6.53 14.99 -11.32
C VAL A 32 -7.19 15.46 -10.04
N ILE A 33 -7.18 14.64 -9.01
CA ILE A 33 -7.70 14.98 -7.68
C ILE A 33 -6.69 14.59 -6.61
N THR A 34 -6.80 15.21 -5.43
CA THR A 34 -5.85 15.02 -4.33
C THR A 34 -6.38 14.12 -3.21
N ASN A 35 -7.66 13.75 -3.27
CA ASN A 35 -8.33 13.01 -2.21
C ASN A 35 -9.08 11.81 -2.77
N ALA A 36 -8.78 10.62 -2.25
CA ALA A 36 -9.38 9.35 -2.69
C ALA A 36 -10.90 9.28 -2.44
N GLY A 37 -11.40 9.91 -1.37
CA GLY A 37 -12.82 9.94 -1.07
C GLY A 37 -13.67 10.67 -2.13
N MET A 38 -13.03 11.49 -2.99
CA MET A 38 -13.70 12.19 -4.09
C MET A 38 -13.72 11.38 -5.39
N ALA A 39 -12.99 10.25 -5.45
CA ALA A 39 -12.79 9.52 -6.71
C ALA A 39 -14.09 8.92 -7.26
N GLU A 40 -14.92 8.31 -6.42
CA GLU A 40 -16.21 7.75 -6.84
C GLU A 40 -17.12 8.81 -7.46
N MET A 41 -17.26 9.97 -6.79
CA MET A 41 -18.09 11.08 -7.30
C MET A 41 -17.54 11.61 -8.63
N THR A 42 -16.22 11.65 -8.80
CA THR A 42 -15.59 12.06 -10.06
C THR A 42 -15.94 11.09 -11.19
N CYS A 43 -15.87 9.78 -10.94
CA CYS A 43 -16.25 8.74 -11.92
C CYS A 43 -17.75 8.78 -12.29
N MET A 44 -18.62 9.23 -11.39
CA MET A 44 -20.05 9.42 -11.69
C MET A 44 -20.31 10.62 -12.61
N ARG A 45 -19.42 11.62 -12.63
CA ARG A 45 -19.62 12.88 -13.37
C ARG A 45 -18.96 12.91 -14.73
N MET A 46 -17.98 12.04 -14.98
CA MET A 46 -17.23 12.02 -16.22
C MET A 46 -16.81 10.59 -16.60
N PRO A 47 -16.64 10.30 -17.90
CA PRO A 47 -16.20 8.97 -18.31
C PRO A 47 -14.75 8.74 -17.86
N ILE A 48 -14.55 7.72 -17.02
CA ILE A 48 -13.25 7.23 -16.57
C ILE A 48 -13.17 5.74 -16.89
N ASP A 49 -12.09 5.33 -17.53
CA ASP A 49 -11.80 3.93 -17.86
C ASP A 49 -10.76 3.33 -16.89
N LEU A 50 -9.81 4.16 -16.45
CA LEU A 50 -8.70 3.76 -15.59
C LEU A 50 -8.47 4.78 -14.47
N ILE A 51 -8.25 4.30 -13.26
CA ILE A 51 -7.83 5.12 -12.12
C ILE A 51 -6.40 4.73 -11.74
N LEU A 52 -5.51 5.72 -11.66
CA LEU A 52 -4.26 5.63 -10.95
C LEU A 52 -4.50 6.20 -9.55
N MET A 53 -4.51 5.35 -8.55
CA MET A 53 -4.93 5.66 -7.18
C MET A 53 -3.76 5.58 -6.23
N ASP A 54 -3.33 6.72 -5.67
CA ASP A 54 -2.38 6.66 -4.57
C ASP A 54 -3.03 5.99 -3.35
N TYR A 55 -2.24 5.22 -2.64
CA TYR A 55 -2.69 4.56 -1.42
C TYR A 55 -3.06 5.56 -0.33
N ARG A 56 -2.19 6.53 -0.04
CA ARG A 56 -2.43 7.58 0.95
C ARG A 56 -2.61 8.92 0.28
N THR A 57 -3.75 9.54 0.50
CA THR A 57 -4.12 10.80 -0.13
C THR A 57 -4.49 11.87 0.90
N GLU A 58 -4.77 13.08 0.45
CA GLU A 58 -5.12 14.22 1.29
C GLU A 58 -6.18 13.84 2.35
N ASN A 59 -6.06 14.40 3.55
CA ASN A 59 -6.87 14.09 4.75
C ASN A 59 -6.69 12.65 5.25
N ASN A 60 -5.57 11.98 4.90
CA ASN A 60 -5.27 10.60 5.25
C ASN A 60 -6.30 9.58 4.72
N GLU A 61 -6.95 9.92 3.60
CA GLU A 61 -7.89 9.01 2.93
C GLU A 61 -7.16 7.81 2.31
N ASP A 62 -7.74 6.63 2.49
CA ASP A 62 -7.19 5.34 2.07
C ASP A 62 -7.68 5.00 0.65
N GLY A 63 -6.75 5.03 -0.31
CA GLY A 63 -7.04 4.74 -1.72
C GLY A 63 -7.52 3.31 -1.98
N ILE A 64 -7.08 2.33 -1.18
CA ILE A 64 -7.55 0.94 -1.32
C ILE A 64 -9.01 0.84 -0.87
N SER A 65 -9.39 1.47 0.25
CA SER A 65 -10.76 1.51 0.72
C SER A 65 -11.69 2.23 -0.27
N ALA A 66 -11.25 3.35 -0.83
CA ALA A 66 -11.98 4.04 -1.89
C ALA A 66 -12.12 3.17 -3.14
N SER A 67 -11.06 2.44 -3.53
CA SER A 67 -11.09 1.50 -4.65
C SER A 67 -12.10 0.38 -4.45
N ALA A 68 -12.22 -0.17 -3.25
CA ALA A 68 -13.22 -1.22 -2.93
C ALA A 68 -14.66 -0.72 -3.17
N ILE A 69 -14.95 0.54 -2.81
CA ILE A 69 -16.27 1.17 -3.06
C ILE A 69 -16.50 1.30 -4.57
N ILE A 70 -15.52 1.84 -5.31
CA ILE A 70 -15.60 2.02 -6.76
C ILE A 70 -15.77 0.68 -7.48
N LYS A 71 -14.99 -0.34 -7.12
CA LYS A 71 -15.08 -1.68 -7.73
C LYS A 71 -16.45 -2.32 -7.51
N ARG A 72 -17.08 -2.09 -6.37
CA ARG A 72 -18.44 -2.58 -6.08
C ARG A 72 -19.51 -1.89 -6.93
N ASN A 73 -19.40 -0.56 -7.10
CA ASN A 73 -20.43 0.24 -7.75
C ASN A 73 -20.20 0.41 -9.26
N MET A 74 -18.94 0.40 -9.69
CA MET A 74 -18.48 0.61 -11.07
C MET A 74 -17.41 -0.42 -11.48
N PRO A 75 -17.72 -1.73 -11.51
CA PRO A 75 -16.74 -2.82 -11.67
C PRO A 75 -15.97 -2.81 -12.99
N LYS A 76 -16.43 -2.06 -13.98
CA LYS A 76 -15.76 -1.94 -15.29
C LYS A 76 -14.56 -1.01 -15.26
N ILE A 77 -14.52 -0.06 -14.31
CA ILE A 77 -13.39 0.85 -14.17
C ILE A 77 -12.19 0.04 -13.68
N LYS A 78 -11.08 0.16 -14.38
CA LYS A 78 -9.82 -0.43 -13.98
C LYS A 78 -9.14 0.46 -12.94
N ILE A 79 -8.51 -0.17 -11.94
CA ILE A 79 -7.83 0.56 -10.86
C ILE A 79 -6.43 -0.02 -10.67
N ILE A 80 -5.43 0.85 -10.70
CA ILE A 80 -4.06 0.55 -10.33
C ILE A 80 -3.75 1.34 -9.06
N ILE A 81 -3.40 0.66 -7.98
CA ILE A 81 -2.80 1.33 -6.82
C ILE A 81 -1.38 1.73 -7.17
N ILE A 82 -1.03 2.98 -6.92
CA ILE A 82 0.31 3.53 -7.10
C ILE A 82 0.79 4.05 -5.74
N THR A 83 1.96 3.63 -5.26
CA THR A 83 2.42 4.06 -3.94
C THR A 83 3.94 3.97 -3.79
N SER A 84 4.52 4.84 -2.97
CA SER A 84 5.90 4.69 -2.47
C SER A 84 5.96 3.86 -1.17
N MET A 85 4.80 3.60 -0.55
CA MET A 85 4.75 2.88 0.72
C MET A 85 5.03 1.40 0.55
N THR A 86 5.89 0.87 1.40
CA THR A 86 6.37 -0.52 1.35
C THR A 86 5.75 -1.43 2.42
N SER A 87 4.57 -1.04 2.94
CA SER A 87 3.88 -1.86 3.94
C SER A 87 3.50 -3.23 3.38
N ILE A 88 3.83 -4.25 4.14
CA ILE A 88 3.66 -5.66 3.74
C ILE A 88 2.19 -6.05 3.49
N ASP A 89 1.24 -5.32 4.08
CA ASP A 89 -0.18 -5.63 3.98
C ASP A 89 -0.87 -5.05 2.74
N LEU A 90 -0.22 -4.09 2.06
CA LEU A 90 -0.89 -3.32 1.01
C LEU A 90 -1.29 -4.16 -0.20
N ILE A 91 -0.43 -5.09 -0.62
CA ILE A 91 -0.69 -5.97 -1.77
C ILE A 91 -1.92 -6.84 -1.49
N ASP A 92 -1.98 -7.49 -0.34
CA ASP A 92 -3.10 -8.37 0.02
C ASP A 92 -4.40 -7.60 0.21
N ARG A 93 -4.34 -6.41 0.79
CA ARG A 93 -5.49 -5.50 0.90
C ARG A 93 -5.99 -5.05 -0.48
N ALA A 94 -5.08 -4.66 -1.39
CA ALA A 94 -5.44 -4.26 -2.75
C ALA A 94 -6.11 -5.42 -3.50
N ARG A 95 -5.59 -6.64 -3.41
CA ARG A 95 -6.21 -7.85 -3.98
C ARG A 95 -7.62 -8.10 -3.40
N SER A 96 -7.76 -8.02 -2.08
CA SER A 96 -9.04 -8.21 -1.38
C SER A 96 -10.07 -7.14 -1.72
N ALA A 97 -9.63 -5.93 -2.03
CA ALA A 97 -10.47 -4.82 -2.49
C ALA A 97 -10.89 -4.93 -3.97
N GLY A 98 -10.37 -5.94 -4.71
CA GLY A 98 -10.65 -6.14 -6.13
C GLY A 98 -9.92 -5.15 -7.05
N VAL A 99 -8.84 -4.54 -6.58
CA VAL A 99 -7.98 -3.69 -7.40
C VAL A 99 -7.37 -4.52 -8.54
N ASP A 100 -7.26 -3.96 -9.73
CA ASP A 100 -6.81 -4.71 -10.90
C ASP A 100 -5.29 -4.90 -10.91
N SER A 101 -4.50 -3.86 -10.54
CA SER A 101 -3.04 -3.93 -10.51
C SER A 101 -2.46 -3.05 -9.41
N PHE A 102 -1.18 -3.28 -9.10
CA PHE A 102 -0.44 -2.56 -8.07
C PHE A 102 0.95 -2.18 -8.59
N TRP A 103 1.39 -0.95 -8.33
CA TRP A 103 2.69 -0.46 -8.78
C TRP A 103 3.39 0.38 -7.70
N TYR A 104 4.67 0.07 -7.44
CA TYR A 104 5.51 0.87 -6.57
C TYR A 104 6.19 1.99 -7.35
N LYS A 105 6.08 3.25 -6.86
CA LYS A 105 6.62 4.44 -7.54
C LYS A 105 8.15 4.43 -7.67
N GLU A 106 8.87 3.81 -6.72
CA GLU A 106 10.32 3.86 -6.64
C GLU A 106 11.01 2.51 -6.95
N ALA A 107 10.27 1.43 -6.91
CA ALA A 107 10.80 0.07 -7.02
C ALA A 107 9.99 -0.81 -7.98
N GLY A 108 9.22 -0.21 -8.88
CA GLY A 108 8.48 -0.97 -9.88
C GLY A 108 9.42 -1.60 -10.92
N ASP A 109 9.40 -2.93 -11.06
CA ASP A 109 10.19 -3.67 -12.05
C ASP A 109 9.76 -3.34 -13.49
N GLU A 110 8.53 -2.88 -13.69
CA GLU A 110 7.97 -2.48 -14.98
C GLU A 110 7.64 -0.98 -14.99
N GLU A 111 7.79 -0.36 -16.16
CA GLU A 111 7.37 1.02 -16.39
C GLU A 111 5.84 1.16 -16.22
N LEU A 112 5.38 2.26 -15.64
CA LEU A 112 3.98 2.53 -15.36
C LEU A 112 3.07 2.36 -16.60
N LEU A 113 3.50 2.84 -17.77
CA LEU A 113 2.73 2.69 -19.01
C LEU A 113 2.54 1.23 -19.40
N THR A 114 3.54 0.37 -19.18
CA THR A 114 3.43 -1.07 -19.42
C THR A 114 2.41 -1.70 -18.49
N VAL A 115 2.42 -1.35 -17.20
CA VAL A 115 1.42 -1.83 -16.24
C VAL A 115 0.02 -1.34 -16.61
N MET A 116 -0.13 -0.09 -17.04
CA MET A 116 -1.40 0.45 -17.52
C MET A 116 -1.92 -0.35 -18.74
N ASP A 117 -1.06 -0.61 -19.73
CA ASP A 117 -1.41 -1.35 -20.95
C ASP A 117 -1.87 -2.77 -20.64
N LYS A 118 -1.13 -3.50 -19.81
CA LYS A 118 -1.49 -4.86 -19.37
C LYS A 118 -2.78 -4.87 -18.58
N THR A 119 -2.98 -3.91 -17.67
CA THR A 119 -4.21 -3.79 -16.87
C THR A 119 -5.43 -3.54 -17.76
N MET A 120 -5.31 -2.67 -18.76
CA MET A 120 -6.39 -2.40 -19.71
C MET A 120 -6.66 -3.59 -20.64
N ALA A 121 -5.67 -4.44 -20.89
CA ALA A 121 -5.85 -5.71 -21.60
C ALA A 121 -6.52 -6.81 -20.73
N GLY A 122 -6.73 -6.55 -19.44
CA GLY A 122 -7.40 -7.47 -18.51
C GLY A 122 -6.43 -8.31 -17.67
N GLU A 123 -5.13 -8.05 -17.75
CA GLU A 123 -4.14 -8.69 -16.88
C GLU A 123 -4.13 -8.03 -15.50
N SER A 124 -3.77 -8.78 -14.47
CA SER A 124 -3.54 -8.28 -13.11
C SER A 124 -2.06 -8.29 -12.80
N ILE A 125 -1.47 -7.10 -12.67
CA ILE A 125 -0.05 -6.94 -12.41
C ILE A 125 0.17 -6.57 -10.96
N TYR A 126 0.85 -7.43 -10.24
CA TYR A 126 1.21 -7.23 -8.84
C TYR A 126 2.68 -7.59 -8.65
N PRO A 127 3.45 -6.79 -7.90
CA PRO A 127 4.81 -7.16 -7.54
C PRO A 127 4.84 -8.51 -6.81
N ASP A 128 5.82 -9.36 -7.12
CA ASP A 128 6.00 -10.65 -6.45
C ASP A 128 6.44 -10.48 -4.99
N THR A 129 7.14 -9.39 -4.72
CA THR A 129 7.67 -9.08 -3.38
C THR A 129 7.47 -7.62 -3.02
N THR A 130 7.30 -7.35 -1.73
CA THR A 130 7.39 -5.99 -1.18
C THR A 130 8.85 -5.54 -1.20
N PRO A 131 9.17 -4.28 -1.52
CA PRO A 131 10.52 -3.78 -1.43
C PRO A 131 11.15 -4.03 -0.06
N VAL A 132 12.40 -4.50 -0.06
CA VAL A 132 13.12 -4.80 1.17
C VAL A 132 13.50 -3.50 1.88
N ILE A 133 13.09 -3.36 3.14
CA ILE A 133 13.47 -2.23 3.99
C ILE A 133 14.33 -2.70 5.16
N GLN A 134 15.16 -1.81 5.69
CA GLN A 134 15.97 -2.07 6.88
C GLN A 134 15.20 -1.67 8.14
N ILE A 135 15.07 -2.59 9.10
CA ILE A 135 14.48 -2.38 10.42
C ILE A 135 15.64 -2.48 11.42
N GLY A 136 16.19 -1.35 11.82
CA GLY A 136 17.47 -1.36 12.55
C GLY A 136 18.56 -2.06 11.70
N ASN A 137 19.16 -3.14 12.24
CA ASN A 137 20.20 -3.93 11.57
C ASN A 137 19.67 -5.07 10.69
N ALA A 138 18.37 -5.37 10.73
CA ALA A 138 17.76 -6.49 10.00
C ALA A 138 17.06 -6.02 8.73
N ALA A 139 17.09 -6.85 7.69
CA ALA A 139 16.21 -6.68 6.53
C ALA A 139 14.78 -7.11 6.88
N SER A 140 13.78 -6.48 6.30
CA SER A 140 12.36 -6.83 6.51
C SER A 140 12.06 -8.31 6.19
N THR A 141 12.81 -8.91 5.28
CA THR A 141 12.72 -10.34 4.90
C THR A 141 13.21 -11.30 5.99
N GLU A 142 13.94 -10.81 7.00
CA GLU A 142 14.39 -11.61 8.14
C GLU A 142 13.34 -11.72 9.25
N VAL A 143 12.27 -10.91 9.17
CA VAL A 143 11.14 -10.95 10.10
C VAL A 143 10.24 -12.13 9.75
N THR A 144 10.12 -13.08 10.68
CA THR A 144 9.26 -14.26 10.46
C THR A 144 7.78 -13.87 10.49
N PRO A 145 6.86 -14.68 9.90
CA PRO A 145 5.42 -14.40 9.93
C PRO A 145 4.89 -14.19 11.37
N MET A 146 5.30 -15.00 12.34
CA MET A 146 4.89 -14.82 13.74
C MET A 146 5.42 -13.52 14.35
N GLN A 147 6.68 -13.17 14.06
CA GLN A 147 7.26 -11.91 14.49
C GLN A 147 6.54 -10.71 13.88
N LEU A 148 6.09 -10.82 12.64
CA LEU A 148 5.30 -9.79 11.97
C LEU A 148 3.95 -9.58 12.66
N GLU A 149 3.20 -10.65 12.98
CA GLU A 149 1.94 -10.55 13.72
C GLU A 149 2.14 -9.89 15.09
N ILE A 150 3.19 -10.28 15.79
CA ILE A 150 3.55 -9.67 17.07
C ILE A 150 3.85 -8.17 16.88
N LEU A 151 4.63 -7.79 15.86
CA LEU A 151 4.91 -6.38 15.55
C LEU A 151 3.65 -5.58 15.25
N ARG A 152 2.69 -6.14 14.48
CA ARG A 152 1.38 -5.50 14.21
C ARG A 152 0.63 -5.19 15.49
N LEU A 153 0.58 -6.14 16.42
CA LEU A 153 -0.08 -5.95 17.71
C LEU A 153 0.71 -5.00 18.62
N MET A 154 2.05 -5.01 18.53
CA MET A 154 2.89 -4.03 19.23
C MET A 154 2.61 -2.60 18.75
N VAL A 155 2.46 -2.39 17.45
CA VAL A 155 2.10 -1.09 16.85
C VAL A 155 0.72 -0.63 17.31
N LYS A 156 -0.23 -1.56 17.46
CA LYS A 156 -1.58 -1.28 18.04
C LYS A 156 -1.55 -1.02 19.56
N GLY A 157 -0.39 -1.11 20.20
CA GLY A 157 -0.22 -0.82 21.64
C GLY A 157 -0.57 -1.99 22.57
N TYR A 158 -0.73 -3.19 22.05
CA TYR A 158 -1.07 -4.37 22.89
C TYR A 158 0.08 -4.73 23.83
N SER A 159 -0.24 -5.10 25.09
CA SER A 159 0.73 -5.68 26.02
C SER A 159 1.06 -7.14 25.66
N ASN A 160 2.17 -7.67 26.17
CA ASN A 160 2.52 -9.08 25.90
C ASN A 160 1.42 -10.08 26.30
N PRO A 161 0.71 -9.93 27.44
CA PRO A 161 -0.45 -10.79 27.74
C PRO A 161 -1.60 -10.64 26.72
N ALA A 162 -1.87 -9.42 26.23
CA ALA A 162 -2.89 -9.18 25.21
C ALA A 162 -2.51 -9.79 23.85
N ILE A 163 -1.23 -9.66 23.45
CA ILE A 163 -0.68 -10.32 22.24
C ILE A 163 -0.82 -11.84 22.35
N ALA A 164 -0.44 -12.40 23.50
CA ALA A 164 -0.53 -13.85 23.74
C ALA A 164 -1.97 -14.36 23.62
N ALA A 165 -2.95 -13.63 24.15
CA ALA A 165 -4.36 -13.96 24.04
C ALA A 165 -4.86 -13.88 22.60
N GLU A 166 -4.51 -12.83 21.87
CA GLU A 166 -4.91 -12.61 20.49
C GLU A 166 -4.37 -13.68 19.54
N LEU A 167 -3.09 -14.04 19.70
CA LEU A 167 -2.42 -15.02 18.84
C LEU A 167 -2.56 -16.47 19.34
N HIS A 168 -3.25 -16.71 20.44
CA HIS A 168 -3.45 -18.02 21.06
C HIS A 168 -2.11 -18.74 21.37
N ILE A 169 -1.12 -18.00 21.87
CA ILE A 169 0.20 -18.52 22.28
C ILE A 169 0.49 -18.14 23.74
N SER A 170 1.57 -18.68 24.32
CA SER A 170 1.93 -18.30 25.69
C SER A 170 2.60 -16.92 25.75
N VAL A 171 2.50 -16.25 26.90
CA VAL A 171 3.21 -14.98 27.16
C VAL A 171 4.73 -15.16 27.05
N ASN A 172 5.24 -16.35 27.35
CA ASN A 172 6.67 -16.66 27.23
C ASN A 172 7.08 -16.77 25.77
N ASP A 173 6.26 -17.31 24.87
CA ASP A 173 6.52 -17.33 23.44
C ASP A 173 6.55 -15.91 22.87
N VAL A 174 5.60 -15.04 23.27
CA VAL A 174 5.61 -13.62 22.88
C VAL A 174 6.92 -12.94 23.30
N LYS A 175 7.34 -13.14 24.57
CA LYS A 175 8.61 -12.58 25.06
C LYS A 175 9.80 -13.11 24.28
N TRP A 176 9.81 -14.40 23.93
CA TRP A 176 10.87 -15.00 23.15
C TRP A 176 10.96 -14.40 21.75
N HIS A 177 9.84 -14.28 21.03
CA HIS A 177 9.81 -13.65 19.71
C HIS A 177 10.23 -12.17 19.74
N ILE A 178 9.84 -11.42 20.76
CA ILE A 178 10.27 -10.02 20.93
C ILE A 178 11.78 -9.95 21.20
N LYS A 179 12.33 -10.85 21.99
CA LYS A 179 13.78 -10.93 22.24
C LYS A 179 14.54 -11.21 20.93
N GLU A 180 14.10 -12.19 20.16
CA GLU A 180 14.65 -12.50 18.84
C GLU A 180 14.59 -11.27 17.88
N LEU A 181 13.48 -10.52 17.89
CA LEU A 181 13.35 -9.29 17.13
C LEU A 181 14.38 -8.25 17.56
N PHE A 182 14.60 -8.07 18.87
CA PHE A 182 15.62 -7.14 19.38
C PHE A 182 17.03 -7.58 18.98
N GLU A 183 17.35 -8.87 19.04
CA GLU A 183 18.64 -9.42 18.63
C GLU A 183 18.89 -9.20 17.13
N LYS A 184 17.90 -9.44 16.27
CA LYS A 184 18.00 -9.21 14.82
C LYS A 184 18.15 -7.73 14.48
N THR A 185 17.29 -6.90 15.04
CA THR A 185 17.18 -5.47 14.66
C THR A 185 18.18 -4.57 15.38
N GLY A 186 18.79 -5.06 16.47
CA GLY A 186 19.69 -4.26 17.32
C GLY A 186 18.98 -3.29 18.26
N TYR A 187 17.64 -3.27 18.29
CA TYR A 187 16.90 -2.47 19.25
C TYR A 187 16.92 -3.11 20.63
N THR A 188 16.92 -2.27 21.67
CA THR A 188 16.97 -2.71 23.07
C THR A 188 15.66 -2.48 23.83
N ASN A 189 14.70 -1.81 23.20
CA ASN A 189 13.40 -1.52 23.79
C ASN A 189 12.29 -1.46 22.75
N ARG A 190 11.05 -1.69 23.23
CA ARG A 190 9.85 -1.74 22.41
C ARG A 190 9.55 -0.42 21.68
N VAL A 191 9.75 0.71 22.34
CA VAL A 191 9.39 2.04 21.80
C VAL A 191 10.23 2.35 20.58
N SER A 192 11.55 2.09 20.65
CA SER A 192 12.46 2.33 19.53
C SER A 192 12.16 1.42 18.34
N LEU A 193 11.91 0.12 18.58
CA LEU A 193 11.53 -0.81 17.52
C LEU A 193 10.21 -0.40 16.83
N VAL A 194 9.17 -0.15 17.62
CA VAL A 194 7.84 0.26 17.09
C VAL A 194 7.95 1.60 16.37
N GLY A 195 8.71 2.56 16.91
CA GLY A 195 8.94 3.85 16.27
C GLY A 195 9.61 3.73 14.90
N ASP A 196 10.64 2.88 14.76
CA ASP A 196 11.32 2.64 13.48
C ASP A 196 10.40 1.97 12.46
N VAL A 197 9.65 0.96 12.90
CA VAL A 197 8.69 0.22 12.07
C VAL A 197 7.59 1.14 11.51
N ILE A 198 7.10 2.09 12.33
CA ILE A 198 6.10 3.08 11.91
C ILE A 198 6.71 4.13 10.99
N ASN A 199 7.88 4.68 11.36
CA ASN A 199 8.54 5.74 10.59
C ASN A 199 8.96 5.26 9.19
N LYS A 200 9.28 3.99 9.04
CA LYS A 200 9.62 3.36 7.76
C LYS A 200 8.40 2.80 7.02
N GLU A 201 7.21 3.05 7.55
CA GLU A 201 5.94 2.61 6.98
C GLU A 201 5.86 1.09 6.70
N PHE A 202 6.67 0.29 7.42
CA PHE A 202 6.64 -1.17 7.32
C PHE A 202 5.33 -1.75 7.84
N ILE A 203 4.82 -1.19 8.94
CA ILE A 203 3.47 -1.43 9.46
C ILE A 203 2.81 -0.08 9.71
N VAL A 204 1.64 0.12 9.14
CA VAL A 204 0.87 1.35 9.29
C VAL A 204 -0.13 1.19 10.44
N PRO A 205 -0.10 2.07 11.46
CA PRO A 205 -1.08 2.03 12.54
C PRO A 205 -2.51 2.21 12.02
N GLY A 206 -3.43 1.37 12.49
CA GLY A 206 -4.86 1.50 12.14
C GLY A 206 -5.30 0.78 10.88
N LEU A 207 -4.42 0.01 10.28
CA LEU A 207 -4.74 -0.93 9.19
C LEU A 207 -5.02 -2.32 9.73
#